data_665150da73ac1428a31c08f2bc740450
#
_entry.id   665150da73ac1428a31c08f2bc740450
#
_cell.length_a   1.000
_cell.length_b   1.000
_cell.length_c   1.000
_cell.angle_alpha   90.00
_cell.angle_beta   90.00
_cell.angle_gamma   90.00
#
_symmetry.space_group_name_H-M   'P 1'
#
loop_
_entity.id
_entity.type
_entity.pdbx_description
1 polymer ?
#
loop_
_entity_poly.entity_id
_entity_poly.type
_entity_poly.pdbx_seq_one_letter_code
_entity_poly.pdbx_strand_id
1 'polypeptide(L)'
;MSTQDNRFGLTTATALIVGSIIGVGVFNLPTSLAAYGPISLVSMALTTVGALALALLFAALSRRMPAGGGPYAYTRVAFGNRLGFANAWSYWITAWAGNAAIAVGWVLYVEHFVNTGHNKVFSVVLVLVGLWLPAAVNLTGVRNMGWVQVVTTALKFAALAFMSVVGLFFVKAANFTPANVSGETTWTAIGGGMAIALFSYLGVETAAVAAGKVRDPDRNIPRATVIATVATAVVYLLSLVAVFGILPNERLQGANAPFSDAANEIFGGTWAGHVMAAAVVVSGFGALTGWTMICAEMPLAAAKDGLFPARFARMSPKGVPAFGIVSSTVLASVAVVVNYLGSAGETVFTTLVLMTGITAAIPYAFSALAQIKWRLRDRQRHQTRRLALDLAVAVPALVFSFLFIWYSRNTGQPPLVYWAPFLLAGITLVIGIPVYTAQRHRLTRPDPVPDHR
;
A
#
# COMPACT_ATOMS: atom_id res chain seq x y z
N MET A 1 -17.15 28.19 16.23
CA MET A 1 -15.93 27.86 15.48
C MET A 1 -16.27 26.76 14.48
N SER A 2 -16.27 27.10 13.19
CA SER A 2 -16.78 26.23 12.13
C SER A 2 -15.90 24.98 11.94
N THR A 3 -16.53 23.85 11.69
CA THR A 3 -15.93 22.55 11.38
C THR A 3 -15.00 22.54 10.13
N GLN A 4 -14.86 23.67 9.46
CA GLN A 4 -13.99 23.85 8.28
C GLN A 4 -12.50 24.02 8.63
N ASP A 5 -12.16 24.44 9.84
CA ASP A 5 -10.76 24.77 10.20
C ASP A 5 -9.86 23.55 10.47
N ASN A 6 -10.41 22.32 10.56
CA ASN A 6 -9.65 21.10 10.83
C ASN A 6 -9.42 20.22 9.58
N ARG A 7 -9.77 20.68 8.36
CA ARG A 7 -9.58 19.91 7.13
C ARG A 7 -8.21 20.16 6.51
N PHE A 8 -7.63 19.11 5.95
CA PHE A 8 -6.30 19.14 5.31
C PHE A 8 -6.31 19.97 4.02
N GLY A 9 -5.37 20.90 3.89
CA GLY A 9 -5.09 21.61 2.64
C GLY A 9 -4.29 20.74 1.65
N LEU A 10 -3.96 21.30 0.47
CA LEU A 10 -3.22 20.61 -0.59
C LEU A 10 -1.89 20.03 -0.10
N THR A 11 -1.08 20.79 0.62
CA THR A 11 0.23 20.36 1.13
C THR A 11 0.11 19.15 2.05
N THR A 12 -0.82 19.20 3.02
CA THR A 12 -1.03 18.08 3.96
C THR A 12 -1.61 16.86 3.25
N ALA A 13 -2.53 17.06 2.28
CA ALA A 13 -3.06 15.98 1.46
C ALA A 13 -1.96 15.32 0.61
N THR A 14 -1.05 16.13 0.01
CA THR A 14 0.11 15.62 -0.73
C THR A 14 1.05 14.85 0.19
N ALA A 15 1.38 15.39 1.37
CA ALA A 15 2.21 14.70 2.35
C ALA A 15 1.58 13.40 2.86
N LEU A 16 0.26 13.36 3.03
CA LEU A 16 -0.47 12.14 3.39
C LEU A 16 -0.30 11.05 2.30
N ILE A 17 -0.48 11.42 1.02
CA ILE A 17 -0.34 10.47 -0.09
C ILE A 17 1.12 10.02 -0.21
N VAL A 18 2.09 10.94 -0.24
CA VAL A 18 3.52 10.61 -0.27
C VAL A 18 3.88 9.72 0.90
N GLY A 19 3.41 10.05 2.10
CA GLY A 19 3.66 9.27 3.31
C GLY A 19 3.01 7.90 3.31
N SER A 20 1.89 7.72 2.60
CA SER A 20 1.22 6.44 2.43
C SER A 20 1.88 5.58 1.35
N ILE A 21 2.29 6.19 0.24
CA ILE A 21 3.04 5.50 -0.84
C ILE A 21 4.43 5.15 -0.34
N ILE A 22 5.22 6.11 0.19
CA ILE A 22 6.53 5.85 0.75
C ILE A 22 6.36 5.19 2.13
N GLY A 23 6.07 3.90 2.13
CA GLY A 23 6.19 3.04 3.30
C GLY A 23 7.63 2.56 3.52
N VAL A 24 7.81 1.59 4.41
CA VAL A 24 9.10 0.89 4.54
C VAL A 24 9.33 -0.06 3.35
N GLY A 25 8.27 -0.42 2.65
CA GLY A 25 8.32 -1.38 1.55
C GLY A 25 9.38 -1.07 0.50
N VAL A 26 9.51 0.19 0.08
CA VAL A 26 10.50 0.60 -0.94
C VAL A 26 11.93 0.33 -0.51
N PHE A 27 12.23 0.45 0.78
CA PHE A 27 13.58 0.22 1.32
C PHE A 27 13.96 -1.27 1.32
N ASN A 28 12.98 -2.18 1.28
CA ASN A 28 13.20 -3.63 1.17
C ASN A 28 13.06 -4.15 -0.28
N LEU A 29 12.50 -3.36 -1.19
CA LEU A 29 12.29 -3.76 -2.58
C LEU A 29 13.56 -4.25 -3.29
N PRO A 30 14.75 -3.64 -3.13
CA PRO A 30 15.95 -4.14 -3.81
C PRO A 30 16.21 -5.60 -3.52
N THR A 31 16.05 -6.06 -2.28
CA THR A 31 16.23 -7.46 -1.89
C THR A 31 15.21 -8.38 -2.56
N SER A 32 13.92 -8.05 -2.46
CA SER A 32 12.87 -8.86 -3.08
C SER A 32 12.95 -8.89 -4.62
N LEU A 33 13.36 -7.78 -5.23
CA LEU A 33 13.54 -7.67 -6.68
C LEU A 33 14.84 -8.33 -7.17
N ALA A 34 15.85 -8.47 -6.31
CA ALA A 34 17.11 -9.12 -6.65
C ALA A 34 16.94 -10.60 -7.04
N ALA A 35 15.84 -11.26 -6.65
CA ALA A 35 15.48 -12.58 -7.12
C ALA A 35 15.32 -12.65 -8.66
N TYR A 36 14.94 -11.54 -9.29
CA TYR A 36 14.84 -11.41 -10.74
C TYR A 36 16.09 -10.79 -11.36
N GLY A 37 16.89 -10.07 -10.56
CA GLY A 37 18.05 -9.32 -11.02
C GLY A 37 17.73 -7.92 -11.52
N PRO A 38 18.70 -7.23 -12.16
CA PRO A 38 18.56 -5.86 -12.65
C PRO A 38 17.39 -5.63 -13.62
N ILE A 39 16.88 -6.67 -14.29
CA ILE A 39 15.69 -6.58 -15.17
C ILE A 39 14.47 -6.06 -14.42
N SER A 40 14.43 -6.24 -13.10
CA SER A 40 13.37 -5.72 -12.23
C SER A 40 13.28 -4.18 -12.20
N LEU A 41 14.33 -3.47 -12.65
CA LEU A 41 14.27 -2.02 -12.89
C LEU A 41 13.30 -1.69 -14.03
N VAL A 42 13.23 -2.53 -15.06
CA VAL A 42 12.22 -2.44 -16.12
C VAL A 42 10.84 -2.72 -15.53
N SER A 43 10.72 -3.73 -14.65
CA SER A 43 9.48 -4.01 -13.93
C SER A 43 8.99 -2.80 -13.14
N MET A 44 9.89 -2.13 -12.42
CA MET A 44 9.58 -0.93 -11.64
C MET A 44 9.15 0.23 -12.55
N ALA A 45 9.83 0.45 -13.69
CA ALA A 45 9.45 1.47 -14.65
C ALA A 45 8.04 1.23 -15.22
N LEU A 46 7.73 -0.01 -15.61
CA LEU A 46 6.40 -0.38 -16.10
C LEU A 46 5.33 -0.25 -15.00
N THR A 47 5.65 -0.67 -13.77
CA THR A 47 4.75 -0.48 -12.61
C THR A 47 4.49 0.99 -12.35
N THR A 48 5.50 1.85 -12.50
CA THR A 48 5.36 3.32 -12.40
C THR A 48 4.34 3.85 -13.41
N VAL A 49 4.38 3.39 -14.66
CA VAL A 49 3.38 3.77 -15.67
C VAL A 49 1.97 3.36 -15.22
N GLY A 50 1.82 2.14 -14.70
CA GLY A 50 0.56 1.67 -14.13
C GLY A 50 0.08 2.49 -12.92
N ALA A 51 0.99 2.84 -12.01
CA ALA A 51 0.70 3.67 -10.85
C ALA A 51 0.28 5.10 -11.26
N LEU A 52 0.89 5.69 -12.28
CA LEU A 52 0.46 6.97 -12.83
C LEU A 52 -0.94 6.87 -13.47
N ALA A 53 -1.24 5.78 -14.17
CA ALA A 53 -2.59 5.54 -14.69
C ALA A 53 -3.61 5.43 -13.53
N LEU A 54 -3.29 4.70 -12.46
CA LEU A 54 -4.13 4.63 -11.26
C LEU A 54 -4.29 6.00 -10.58
N ALA A 55 -3.24 6.78 -10.46
CA ALA A 55 -3.29 8.14 -9.90
C ALA A 55 -4.23 9.05 -10.69
N LEU A 56 -4.15 9.02 -12.03
CA LEU A 56 -5.04 9.76 -12.91
C LEU A 56 -6.48 9.25 -12.84
N LEU A 57 -6.68 7.94 -12.71
CA LEU A 57 -7.99 7.31 -12.51
C LEU A 57 -8.63 7.82 -11.21
N PHE A 58 -7.93 7.75 -10.09
CA PHE A 58 -8.45 8.22 -8.80
C PHE A 58 -8.64 9.73 -8.78
N ALA A 59 -7.77 10.49 -9.45
CA ALA A 59 -7.96 11.92 -9.66
C ALA A 59 -9.25 12.23 -10.44
N ALA A 60 -9.58 11.47 -11.47
CA ALA A 60 -10.80 11.64 -12.23
C ALA A 60 -12.05 11.23 -11.44
N LEU A 61 -11.98 10.09 -10.73
CA LEU A 61 -13.08 9.57 -9.91
C LEU A 61 -13.39 10.48 -8.72
N SER A 62 -12.37 11.01 -8.03
CA SER A 62 -12.57 11.90 -6.89
C SER A 62 -13.15 13.26 -7.26
N ARG A 63 -12.84 13.79 -8.46
CA ARG A 63 -13.55 14.97 -9.01
C ARG A 63 -15.03 14.71 -9.27
N ARG A 64 -15.33 13.50 -9.76
CA ARG A 64 -16.72 13.14 -10.07
C ARG A 64 -17.55 12.86 -8.83
N MET A 65 -16.95 12.22 -7.86
CA MET A 65 -17.61 11.80 -6.61
C MET A 65 -16.65 11.97 -5.42
N PRO A 66 -16.58 13.16 -4.83
CA PRO A 66 -15.72 13.44 -3.68
C PRO A 66 -16.30 12.86 -2.38
N ALA A 67 -16.60 11.54 -2.37
CA ALA A 67 -17.13 10.83 -1.23
C ALA A 67 -16.06 10.05 -0.49
N GLY A 68 -16.16 9.96 0.83
CA GLY A 68 -15.30 9.08 1.64
C GLY A 68 -15.46 7.61 1.26
N GLY A 69 -14.39 6.81 1.48
CA GLY A 69 -14.37 5.40 1.12
C GLY A 69 -13.74 5.10 -0.25
N GLY A 70 -13.45 6.11 -1.08
CA GLY A 70 -12.69 5.96 -2.33
C GLY A 70 -13.16 4.80 -3.22
N PRO A 71 -12.30 3.79 -3.49
CA PRO A 71 -12.60 2.65 -4.36
C PRO A 71 -13.90 1.93 -4.02
N TYR A 72 -14.20 1.78 -2.74
CA TYR A 72 -15.45 1.19 -2.25
C TYR A 72 -16.66 1.98 -2.71
N ALA A 73 -16.67 3.30 -2.48
CA ALA A 73 -17.79 4.16 -2.80
C ALA A 73 -18.05 4.19 -4.31
N TYR A 74 -17.01 4.26 -5.14
CA TYR A 74 -17.11 4.22 -6.59
C TYR A 74 -17.73 2.91 -7.08
N THR A 75 -17.27 1.78 -6.55
CA THR A 75 -17.78 0.45 -6.91
C THR A 75 -19.25 0.29 -6.51
N ARG A 76 -19.60 0.69 -5.30
CA ARG A 76 -20.97 0.60 -4.79
C ARG A 76 -21.96 1.40 -5.64
N VAL A 77 -21.62 2.64 -5.97
CA VAL A 77 -22.49 3.49 -6.82
C VAL A 77 -22.57 2.96 -8.25
N ALA A 78 -21.49 2.41 -8.79
CA ALA A 78 -21.48 1.87 -10.13
C ALA A 78 -22.18 0.52 -10.26
N PHE A 79 -22.04 -0.38 -9.28
CA PHE A 79 -22.40 -1.81 -9.42
C PHE A 79 -23.30 -2.35 -8.31
N GLY A 80 -23.63 -1.53 -7.30
CA GLY A 80 -24.50 -1.91 -6.19
C GLY A 80 -23.79 -2.56 -5.01
N ASN A 81 -24.59 -2.93 -4.00
CA ASN A 81 -24.11 -3.31 -2.68
C ASN A 81 -23.25 -4.58 -2.66
N ARG A 82 -23.54 -5.58 -3.52
CA ARG A 82 -22.78 -6.85 -3.55
C ARG A 82 -21.33 -6.61 -3.94
N LEU A 83 -21.11 -5.91 -5.07
CA LEU A 83 -19.76 -5.62 -5.54
C LEU A 83 -19.10 -4.52 -4.69
N GLY A 84 -19.89 -3.59 -4.13
CA GLY A 84 -19.43 -2.65 -3.13
C GLY A 84 -18.85 -3.35 -1.90
N PHE A 85 -19.55 -4.35 -1.35
CA PHE A 85 -19.04 -5.15 -0.24
C PHE A 85 -17.76 -5.90 -0.62
N ALA A 86 -17.75 -6.60 -1.75
CA ALA A 86 -16.57 -7.35 -2.21
C ALA A 86 -15.34 -6.44 -2.35
N ASN A 87 -15.53 -5.23 -2.88
CA ASN A 87 -14.49 -4.22 -2.97
C ASN A 87 -14.00 -3.76 -1.58
N ALA A 88 -14.94 -3.39 -0.68
CA ALA A 88 -14.60 -2.94 0.67
C ALA A 88 -13.86 -4.04 1.46
N TRP A 89 -14.32 -5.28 1.34
CA TRP A 89 -13.71 -6.44 2.00
C TRP A 89 -12.29 -6.67 1.50
N SER A 90 -12.10 -6.69 0.17
CA SER A 90 -10.78 -6.86 -0.44
C SER A 90 -9.82 -5.72 -0.06
N TYR A 91 -10.29 -4.47 -0.09
CA TYR A 91 -9.46 -3.33 0.31
C TYR A 91 -9.10 -3.36 1.79
N TRP A 92 -10.01 -3.81 2.66
CA TRP A 92 -9.70 -3.99 4.07
C TRP A 92 -8.63 -5.04 4.30
N ILE A 93 -8.68 -6.16 3.55
CA ILE A 93 -7.60 -7.16 3.55
C ILE A 93 -6.29 -6.52 3.09
N THR A 94 -6.31 -5.79 1.97
CA THR A 94 -5.15 -5.04 1.47
C THR A 94 -4.54 -4.15 2.55
N ALA A 95 -5.37 -3.42 3.29
CA ALA A 95 -4.89 -2.48 4.30
C ALA A 95 -4.18 -3.18 5.47
N TRP A 96 -4.80 -4.19 6.10
CA TRP A 96 -4.17 -4.84 7.25
C TRP A 96 -3.04 -5.79 6.85
N ALA A 97 -3.11 -6.47 5.69
CA ALA A 97 -2.01 -7.30 5.20
C ALA A 97 -0.83 -6.43 4.77
N GLY A 98 -1.09 -5.30 4.12
CA GLY A 98 -0.07 -4.30 3.79
C GLY A 98 0.59 -3.71 5.03
N ASN A 99 -0.19 -3.42 6.08
CA ASN A 99 0.37 -2.95 7.35
C ASN A 99 1.24 -4.03 8.01
N ALA A 100 0.86 -5.31 7.91
CA ALA A 100 1.69 -6.44 8.35
C ALA A 100 3.02 -6.50 7.56
N ALA A 101 2.97 -6.35 6.24
CA ALA A 101 4.17 -6.30 5.40
C ALA A 101 5.10 -5.13 5.78
N ILE A 102 4.53 -3.94 5.98
CA ILE A 102 5.28 -2.76 6.44
C ILE A 102 5.96 -3.04 7.79
N ALA A 103 5.27 -3.69 8.73
CA ALA A 103 5.82 -4.01 10.03
C ALA A 103 6.98 -5.03 9.94
N VAL A 104 6.85 -6.06 9.09
CA VAL A 104 7.95 -7.01 8.83
C VAL A 104 9.13 -6.30 8.21
N GLY A 105 8.91 -5.51 7.14
CA GLY A 105 9.97 -4.73 6.50
C GLY A 105 10.63 -3.72 7.44
N TRP A 106 9.87 -3.12 8.36
CA TRP A 106 10.38 -2.22 9.39
C TRP A 106 11.33 -2.95 10.36
N VAL A 107 10.96 -4.16 10.77
CA VAL A 107 11.77 -4.98 11.68
C VAL A 107 13.10 -5.38 11.05
N LEU A 108 13.17 -5.65 9.76
CA LEU A 108 14.44 -5.93 9.08
C LEU A 108 15.47 -4.80 9.28
N TYR A 109 15.01 -3.54 9.32
CA TYR A 109 15.87 -2.40 9.66
C TYR A 109 16.12 -2.22 11.16
N VAL A 110 15.14 -2.55 12.02
CA VAL A 110 15.32 -2.57 13.49
C VAL A 110 16.36 -3.60 13.90
N GLU A 111 16.35 -4.78 13.26
CA GLU A 111 17.29 -5.87 13.49
C GLU A 111 18.74 -5.51 13.22
N HIS A 112 18.97 -4.48 12.40
CA HIS A 112 20.29 -3.90 12.20
C HIS A 112 20.94 -3.42 13.51
N PHE A 113 20.13 -3.08 14.53
CA PHE A 113 20.59 -2.58 15.83
C PHE A 113 20.49 -3.60 16.97
N VAL A 114 19.42 -4.44 16.97
CA VAL A 114 19.06 -5.20 18.20
C VAL A 114 18.92 -6.72 18.01
N ASN A 115 18.89 -7.22 16.78
CA ASN A 115 18.74 -8.66 16.48
C ASN A 115 19.61 -9.09 15.30
N THR A 116 20.90 -8.77 15.36
CA THR A 116 21.87 -9.06 14.29
C THR A 116 21.99 -10.55 13.94
N GLY A 117 21.61 -11.44 14.86
CA GLY A 117 21.53 -12.89 14.64
C GLY A 117 20.21 -13.37 14.03
N HIS A 118 19.28 -12.49 13.73
CA HIS A 118 17.97 -12.78 13.13
C HIS A 118 17.19 -13.91 13.82
N ASN A 119 17.14 -13.88 15.15
CA ASN A 119 16.35 -14.83 15.93
C ASN A 119 14.86 -14.67 15.61
N LYS A 120 14.23 -15.69 15.05
CA LYS A 120 12.83 -15.66 14.59
C LYS A 120 11.84 -15.26 15.68
N VAL A 121 12.00 -15.77 16.90
CA VAL A 121 11.07 -15.45 18.01
C VAL A 121 11.17 -13.97 18.34
N PHE A 122 12.39 -13.44 18.41
CA PHE A 122 12.62 -12.04 18.69
C PHE A 122 12.11 -11.15 17.54
N SER A 123 12.33 -11.56 16.28
CA SER A 123 11.75 -10.89 15.10
C SER A 123 10.23 -10.78 15.19
N VAL A 124 9.54 -11.87 15.54
CA VAL A 124 8.07 -11.86 15.72
C VAL A 124 7.66 -10.89 16.81
N VAL A 125 8.33 -10.89 17.95
CA VAL A 125 8.05 -9.94 19.04
C VAL A 125 8.23 -8.50 18.57
N LEU A 126 9.30 -8.19 17.85
CA LEU A 126 9.54 -6.85 17.31
C LEU A 126 8.46 -6.44 16.29
N VAL A 127 8.01 -7.37 15.41
CA VAL A 127 6.91 -7.09 14.46
C VAL A 127 5.61 -6.81 15.20
N LEU A 128 5.30 -7.58 16.23
CA LEU A 128 4.11 -7.34 17.06
C LEU A 128 4.18 -5.97 17.75
N VAL A 129 5.33 -5.59 18.28
CA VAL A 129 5.55 -4.23 18.82
C VAL A 129 5.32 -3.19 17.73
N GLY A 130 5.87 -3.39 16.52
CA GLY A 130 5.69 -2.52 15.35
C GLY A 130 4.23 -2.38 14.91
N LEU A 131 3.37 -3.37 15.15
CA LEU A 131 1.94 -3.32 14.88
C LEU A 131 1.14 -2.67 16.03
N TRP A 132 1.38 -3.10 17.26
CA TRP A 132 0.57 -2.70 18.39
C TRP A 132 0.91 -1.33 18.96
N LEU A 133 2.15 -0.87 18.85
CA LEU A 133 2.53 0.46 19.32
C LEU A 133 1.87 1.57 18.46
N PRO A 134 1.90 1.55 17.11
CA PRO A 134 1.11 2.45 16.28
C PRO A 134 -0.40 2.34 16.53
N ALA A 135 -0.92 1.13 16.76
CA ALA A 135 -2.33 0.93 17.10
C ALA A 135 -2.69 1.63 18.42
N ALA A 136 -1.87 1.47 19.46
CA ALA A 136 -2.05 2.15 20.74
C ALA A 136 -2.02 3.68 20.57
N VAL A 137 -1.07 4.21 19.80
CA VAL A 137 -1.01 5.64 19.46
C VAL A 137 -2.30 6.12 18.80
N ASN A 138 -2.80 5.38 17.79
CA ASN A 138 -4.06 5.71 17.12
C ASN A 138 -5.27 5.69 18.09
N LEU A 139 -5.31 4.74 19.01
CA LEU A 139 -6.39 4.61 20.01
C LEU A 139 -6.39 5.77 21.03
N THR A 140 -5.27 6.47 21.23
CA THR A 140 -5.23 7.67 22.09
C THR A 140 -5.92 8.88 21.49
N GLY A 141 -6.21 8.88 20.19
CA GLY A 141 -6.83 10.01 19.50
C GLY A 141 -5.90 11.20 19.38
N VAL A 142 -4.61 10.99 19.17
CA VAL A 142 -3.59 12.04 19.16
C VAL A 142 -3.90 13.11 18.11
N ARG A 143 -4.16 14.31 18.59
CA ARG A 143 -4.58 15.48 17.82
C ARG A 143 -3.52 15.99 16.84
N ASN A 144 -2.25 15.62 17.04
CA ASN A 144 -1.09 16.12 16.28
C ASN A 144 -0.55 15.13 15.24
N MET A 145 -1.34 14.11 14.85
CA MET A 145 -0.91 13.11 13.86
C MET A 145 -0.45 13.73 12.52
N GLY A 146 -1.05 14.86 12.12
CA GLY A 146 -0.69 15.54 10.88
C GLY A 146 0.76 16.02 10.84
N TRP A 147 1.27 16.60 11.93
CA TRP A 147 2.66 17.04 12.01
C TRP A 147 3.65 15.87 12.02
N VAL A 148 3.36 14.83 12.80
CA VAL A 148 4.17 13.59 12.83
C VAL A 148 4.24 12.98 11.43
N GLN A 149 3.11 12.92 10.72
CA GLN A 149 3.05 12.42 9.36
C GLN A 149 3.91 13.26 8.39
N VAL A 150 3.87 14.57 8.49
CA VAL A 150 4.69 15.46 7.64
C VAL A 150 6.18 15.25 7.92
N VAL A 151 6.61 15.24 9.18
CA VAL A 151 8.02 15.06 9.55
C VAL A 151 8.55 13.69 9.13
N THR A 152 7.83 12.62 9.43
CA THR A 152 8.24 11.26 9.04
C THR A 152 8.22 11.07 7.52
N THR A 153 7.31 11.73 6.80
CA THR A 153 7.29 11.73 5.33
C THR A 153 8.49 12.48 4.76
N ALA A 154 8.83 13.65 5.32
CA ALA A 154 10.01 14.39 4.90
C ALA A 154 11.29 13.58 5.11
N LEU A 155 11.41 12.86 6.22
CA LEU A 155 12.57 12.01 6.51
C LEU A 155 12.70 10.83 5.52
N LYS A 156 11.59 10.15 5.21
CA LYS A 156 11.56 9.08 4.18
C LYS A 156 11.97 9.60 2.82
N PHE A 157 11.40 10.72 2.42
CA PHE A 157 11.70 11.35 1.15
C PHE A 157 13.16 11.78 1.07
N ALA A 158 13.71 12.35 2.14
CA ALA A 158 15.12 12.75 2.22
C ALA A 158 16.07 11.57 2.08
N ALA A 159 15.78 10.42 2.74
CA ALA A 159 16.58 9.20 2.63
C ALA A 159 16.62 8.66 1.19
N LEU A 160 15.46 8.62 0.52
CA LEU A 160 15.37 8.21 -0.89
C LEU A 160 16.02 9.23 -1.83
N ALA A 161 15.80 10.52 -1.62
CA ALA A 161 16.40 11.58 -2.41
C ALA A 161 17.94 11.59 -2.28
N PHE A 162 18.44 11.35 -1.06
CA PHE A 162 19.86 11.18 -0.83
C PHE A 162 20.43 10.03 -1.69
N MET A 163 19.82 8.85 -1.63
CA MET A 163 20.25 7.71 -2.45
C MET A 163 20.08 7.99 -3.95
N SER A 164 19.02 8.68 -4.35
CA SER A 164 18.76 9.07 -5.75
C SER A 164 19.77 10.08 -6.31
N VAL A 165 20.36 10.92 -5.47
CA VAL A 165 21.32 11.95 -5.94
C VAL A 165 22.75 11.46 -5.71
N VAL A 166 23.10 11.15 -4.46
CA VAL A 166 24.47 10.77 -4.11
C VAL A 166 24.79 9.36 -4.60
N GLY A 167 23.86 8.41 -4.45
CA GLY A 167 24.08 7.02 -4.84
C GLY A 167 24.38 6.83 -6.33
N LEU A 168 23.80 7.66 -7.21
CA LEU A 168 24.05 7.54 -8.65
C LEU A 168 25.50 7.78 -9.06
N PHE A 169 26.29 8.52 -8.27
CA PHE A 169 27.73 8.72 -8.54
C PHE A 169 28.56 7.49 -8.26
N PHE A 170 28.03 6.49 -7.54
CA PHE A 170 28.73 5.27 -7.15
C PHE A 170 28.25 4.03 -7.90
N VAL A 171 27.45 4.23 -8.94
CA VAL A 171 26.92 3.16 -9.78
C VAL A 171 28.04 2.49 -10.58
N LYS A 172 28.12 1.16 -10.51
CA LYS A 172 29.04 0.31 -11.25
C LYS A 172 28.25 -0.42 -12.34
N ALA A 173 28.56 -0.17 -13.63
CA ALA A 173 27.84 -0.78 -14.76
C ALA A 173 27.88 -2.31 -14.75
N ALA A 174 28.95 -2.92 -14.21
CA ALA A 174 29.09 -4.36 -14.06
C ALA A 174 27.97 -5.01 -13.21
N ASN A 175 27.41 -4.27 -12.25
CA ASN A 175 26.35 -4.78 -11.37
C ASN A 175 24.99 -4.99 -12.09
N PHE A 176 24.84 -4.50 -13.34
CA PHE A 176 23.64 -4.72 -14.14
C PHE A 176 23.70 -5.97 -15.04
N THR A 177 24.75 -6.78 -14.91
CA THR A 177 24.93 -8.02 -15.70
C THR A 177 25.20 -9.22 -14.79
N PRO A 178 24.50 -10.37 -15.03
CA PRO A 178 23.44 -10.58 -16.02
C PRO A 178 22.15 -9.85 -15.63
N ALA A 179 21.39 -9.38 -16.62
CA ALA A 179 20.16 -8.62 -16.36
C ALA A 179 19.05 -9.45 -15.71
N ASN A 180 18.88 -10.72 -16.11
CA ASN A 180 17.91 -11.66 -15.56
C ASN A 180 18.64 -12.83 -14.90
N VAL A 181 18.42 -13.02 -13.60
CA VAL A 181 19.03 -14.11 -12.81
C VAL A 181 18.00 -15.11 -12.28
N SER A 182 16.70 -14.91 -12.59
CA SER A 182 15.61 -15.72 -12.03
C SER A 182 15.51 -17.13 -12.59
N GLY A 183 16.19 -17.43 -13.69
CA GLY A 183 15.98 -18.68 -14.45
C GLY A 183 14.68 -18.71 -15.26
N GLU A 184 13.82 -17.71 -15.11
CA GLU A 184 12.55 -17.58 -15.82
C GLU A 184 12.74 -16.85 -17.16
N THR A 185 11.69 -16.88 -18.01
CA THR A 185 11.70 -16.07 -19.24
C THR A 185 11.72 -14.57 -18.89
N THR A 186 12.24 -13.74 -19.77
CA THR A 186 12.30 -12.28 -19.60
C THR A 186 10.94 -11.68 -19.23
N TRP A 187 9.87 -12.11 -19.88
CA TRP A 187 8.52 -11.60 -19.60
C TRP A 187 7.97 -12.05 -18.25
N THR A 188 8.25 -13.29 -17.84
CA THR A 188 7.88 -13.81 -16.53
C THR A 188 8.64 -13.07 -15.42
N ALA A 189 9.93 -12.83 -15.61
CA ALA A 189 10.77 -12.09 -14.67
C ALA A 189 10.28 -10.63 -14.52
N ILE A 190 9.98 -9.96 -15.64
CA ILE A 190 9.41 -8.60 -15.62
C ILE A 190 8.07 -8.60 -14.88
N GLY A 191 7.16 -9.54 -15.20
CA GLY A 191 5.85 -9.63 -14.57
C GLY A 191 5.93 -9.90 -13.07
N GLY A 192 6.79 -10.82 -12.64
CA GLY A 192 7.04 -11.11 -11.21
C GLY A 192 7.59 -9.91 -10.46
N GLY A 193 8.57 -9.21 -11.05
CA GLY A 193 9.08 -7.96 -10.50
C GLY A 193 8.01 -6.87 -10.43
N MET A 194 7.10 -6.76 -11.41
CA MET A 194 5.97 -5.82 -11.36
C MET A 194 5.01 -6.14 -10.22
N ALA A 195 4.72 -7.42 -9.96
CA ALA A 195 3.83 -7.83 -8.86
C ALA A 195 4.37 -7.41 -7.49
N ILE A 196 5.69 -7.51 -7.28
CA ILE A 196 6.37 -7.02 -6.07
C ILE A 196 6.38 -5.48 -6.04
N ALA A 197 6.74 -4.84 -7.16
CA ALA A 197 6.89 -3.39 -7.25
C ALA A 197 5.56 -2.64 -7.02
N LEU A 198 4.39 -3.25 -7.32
CA LEU A 198 3.08 -2.64 -7.07
C LEU A 198 2.91 -2.23 -5.60
N PHE A 199 3.41 -3.02 -4.68
CA PHE A 199 3.29 -2.73 -3.24
C PHE A 199 3.84 -1.34 -2.89
N SER A 200 4.89 -0.90 -3.56
CA SER A 200 5.47 0.42 -3.33
C SER A 200 4.59 1.59 -3.75
N TYR A 201 3.59 1.35 -4.60
CA TYR A 201 2.63 2.36 -5.04
C TYR A 201 1.26 2.26 -4.38
N LEU A 202 1.05 1.31 -3.45
CA LEU A 202 -0.16 1.30 -2.62
C LEU A 202 -0.23 2.60 -1.82
N GLY A 203 -1.42 3.17 -1.75
CA GLY A 203 -1.64 4.44 -1.09
C GLY A 203 -1.92 5.62 -2.03
N VAL A 204 -1.82 5.45 -3.35
CA VAL A 204 -2.19 6.49 -4.34
C VAL A 204 -3.65 6.92 -4.19
N GLU A 205 -4.52 6.05 -3.66
CA GLU A 205 -5.94 6.25 -3.41
C GLU A 205 -6.26 6.83 -2.03
N THR A 206 -5.29 6.94 -1.12
CA THR A 206 -5.56 7.24 0.30
C THR A 206 -6.24 8.57 0.55
N ALA A 207 -5.94 9.61 -0.24
CA ALA A 207 -6.66 10.87 -0.14
C ALA A 207 -8.13 10.74 -0.58
N ALA A 208 -8.44 9.87 -1.54
CA ALA A 208 -9.82 9.58 -1.94
C ALA A 208 -10.56 8.81 -0.83
N VAL A 209 -9.89 7.89 -0.14
CA VAL A 209 -10.44 7.18 1.03
C VAL A 209 -10.76 8.17 2.15
N ALA A 210 -9.85 9.12 2.41
CA ALA A 210 -9.97 10.14 3.45
C ALA A 210 -10.62 11.45 2.96
N ALA A 211 -11.39 11.45 1.86
CA ALA A 211 -11.92 12.65 1.21
C ALA A 211 -12.68 13.58 2.15
N GLY A 212 -13.41 13.04 3.12
CA GLY A 212 -14.14 13.84 4.13
C GLY A 212 -13.25 14.71 5.02
N LYS A 213 -11.95 14.43 5.08
CA LYS A 213 -10.95 15.17 5.87
C LYS A 213 -10.15 16.19 5.04
N VAL A 214 -10.37 16.24 3.71
CA VAL A 214 -9.66 17.14 2.79
C VAL A 214 -10.52 18.38 2.51
N ARG A 215 -9.89 19.57 2.52
CA ARG A 215 -10.51 20.82 2.10
C ARG A 215 -10.60 20.85 0.59
N ASP A 216 -11.72 21.32 0.02
CA ASP A 216 -11.97 21.35 -1.42
C ASP A 216 -11.55 20.06 -2.12
N PRO A 217 -12.16 18.91 -1.74
CA PRO A 217 -11.65 17.59 -2.12
C PRO A 217 -11.68 17.35 -3.64
N ASP A 218 -12.63 17.91 -4.37
CA ASP A 218 -12.75 17.87 -5.81
C ASP A 218 -11.56 18.49 -6.55
N ARG A 219 -10.87 19.43 -5.92
CA ARG A 219 -9.70 20.13 -6.48
C ARG A 219 -8.38 19.64 -5.87
N ASN A 220 -8.33 19.46 -4.55
CA ASN A 220 -7.08 19.17 -3.83
C ASN A 220 -6.68 17.69 -3.92
N ILE A 221 -7.64 16.74 -3.89
CA ILE A 221 -7.32 15.32 -4.03
C ILE A 221 -6.68 15.01 -5.39
N PRO A 222 -7.26 15.43 -6.54
CA PRO A 222 -6.64 15.16 -7.83
C PRO A 222 -5.22 15.70 -7.95
N ARG A 223 -4.99 16.93 -7.47
CA ARG A 223 -3.68 17.57 -7.54
C ARG A 223 -2.68 16.88 -6.62
N ALA A 224 -3.07 16.62 -5.38
CA ALA A 224 -2.22 15.94 -4.41
C ALA A 224 -1.83 14.54 -4.91
N THR A 225 -2.77 13.79 -5.48
CA THR A 225 -2.52 12.43 -5.98
C THR A 225 -1.49 12.44 -7.11
N VAL A 226 -1.66 13.31 -8.10
CA VAL A 226 -0.71 13.37 -9.23
C VAL A 226 0.67 13.85 -8.78
N ILE A 227 0.73 14.95 -8.01
CA ILE A 227 2.01 15.50 -7.52
C ILE A 227 2.75 14.45 -6.67
N ALA A 228 2.06 13.82 -5.72
CA ALA A 228 2.63 12.81 -4.85
C ALA A 228 3.16 11.60 -5.64
N THR A 229 2.36 11.08 -6.57
CA THR A 229 2.76 9.91 -7.36
C THR A 229 3.96 10.20 -8.26
N VAL A 230 3.99 11.35 -8.94
CA VAL A 230 5.12 11.73 -9.80
C VAL A 230 6.39 11.93 -8.97
N ALA A 231 6.31 12.69 -7.87
CA ALA A 231 7.46 12.92 -6.99
C ALA A 231 8.02 11.60 -6.43
N THR A 232 7.14 10.71 -5.99
CA THR A 232 7.52 9.40 -5.47
C THR A 232 8.13 8.50 -6.57
N ALA A 233 7.54 8.50 -7.76
CA ALA A 233 8.04 7.71 -8.89
C ALA A 233 9.49 8.06 -9.25
N VAL A 234 9.82 9.36 -9.28
CA VAL A 234 11.18 9.83 -9.59
C VAL A 234 12.18 9.30 -8.56
N VAL A 235 11.91 9.51 -7.26
CA VAL A 235 12.85 9.07 -6.22
C VAL A 235 12.94 7.55 -6.12
N TYR A 236 11.86 6.82 -6.41
CA TYR A 236 11.86 5.37 -6.43
C TYR A 236 12.74 4.79 -7.53
N LEU A 237 12.53 5.25 -8.77
CA LEU A 237 13.31 4.76 -9.91
C LEU A 237 14.79 5.07 -9.74
N LEU A 238 15.13 6.31 -9.38
CA LEU A 238 16.52 6.72 -9.23
C LEU A 238 17.22 6.02 -8.05
N SER A 239 16.55 5.90 -6.90
CA SER A 239 17.13 5.22 -5.74
C SER A 239 17.31 3.72 -5.96
N LEU A 240 16.38 3.05 -6.66
CA LEU A 240 16.53 1.64 -7.03
C LEU A 240 17.68 1.43 -8.01
N VAL A 241 17.80 2.27 -9.05
CA VAL A 241 18.94 2.23 -9.97
C VAL A 241 20.25 2.40 -9.20
N ALA A 242 20.31 3.34 -8.26
CA ALA A 242 21.50 3.55 -7.43
C ALA A 242 21.84 2.31 -6.59
N VAL A 243 20.87 1.73 -5.87
CA VAL A 243 21.12 0.57 -5.01
C VAL A 243 21.55 -0.66 -5.82
N PHE A 244 20.88 -0.97 -6.95
CA PHE A 244 21.29 -2.05 -7.86
C PHE A 244 22.65 -1.79 -8.51
N GLY A 245 22.99 -0.54 -8.78
CA GLY A 245 24.28 -0.19 -9.34
C GLY A 245 25.42 -0.19 -8.32
N ILE A 246 25.15 0.06 -7.04
CA ILE A 246 26.16 0.06 -5.97
C ILE A 246 26.48 -1.36 -5.50
N LEU A 247 25.45 -2.18 -5.26
CA LEU A 247 25.59 -3.52 -4.70
C LEU A 247 25.48 -4.60 -5.78
N PRO A 248 26.37 -5.60 -5.80
CA PRO A 248 26.21 -6.79 -6.62
C PRO A 248 24.89 -7.51 -6.29
N ASN A 249 24.25 -8.14 -7.29
CA ASN A 249 22.96 -8.78 -7.13
C ASN A 249 22.97 -9.89 -6.05
N GLU A 250 24.06 -10.64 -5.93
CA GLU A 250 24.24 -11.68 -4.90
C GLU A 250 24.16 -11.09 -3.47
N ARG A 251 24.75 -9.92 -3.26
CA ARG A 251 24.65 -9.21 -1.97
C ARG A 251 23.25 -8.68 -1.71
N LEU A 252 22.56 -8.23 -2.76
CA LEU A 252 21.17 -7.77 -2.63
C LEU A 252 20.23 -8.89 -2.23
N GLN A 253 20.37 -10.09 -2.79
CA GLN A 253 19.54 -11.26 -2.44
C GLN A 253 19.65 -11.66 -0.96
N GLY A 254 20.78 -11.39 -0.30
CA GLY A 254 20.97 -11.67 1.11
C GLY A 254 20.80 -10.47 2.05
N ALA A 255 20.49 -9.29 1.51
CA ALA A 255 20.45 -8.06 2.29
C ALA A 255 19.13 -7.92 3.07
N ASN A 256 19.20 -7.71 4.39
CA ASN A 256 18.03 -7.35 5.20
C ASN A 256 17.74 -5.84 5.19
N ALA A 257 18.77 -5.03 4.94
CA ALA A 257 18.69 -3.57 4.92
C ALA A 257 19.47 -2.98 3.72
N PRO A 258 19.05 -3.23 2.46
CA PRO A 258 19.85 -2.96 1.26
C PRO A 258 20.23 -1.49 1.08
N PHE A 259 19.42 -0.54 1.53
CA PHE A 259 19.76 0.88 1.49
C PHE A 259 20.86 1.23 2.49
N SER A 260 20.89 0.55 3.66
CA SER A 260 21.95 0.71 4.66
C SER A 260 23.27 0.13 4.14
N ASP A 261 23.22 -1.05 3.51
CA ASP A 261 24.38 -1.68 2.90
C ASP A 261 24.95 -0.84 1.75
N ALA A 262 24.09 -0.27 0.93
CA ALA A 262 24.49 0.66 -0.13
C ALA A 262 25.15 1.94 0.44
N ALA A 263 24.60 2.50 1.51
CA ALA A 263 25.20 3.66 2.18
C ALA A 263 26.59 3.33 2.76
N ASN A 264 26.76 2.15 3.34
CA ASN A 264 28.07 1.68 3.84
C ASN A 264 29.08 1.49 2.70
N GLU A 265 28.66 0.99 1.54
CA GLU A 265 29.52 0.85 0.37
C GLU A 265 29.98 2.22 -0.18
N ILE A 266 29.12 3.26 -0.11
CA ILE A 266 29.44 4.63 -0.56
C ILE A 266 30.52 5.27 0.32
N PHE A 267 30.35 5.22 1.65
CA PHE A 267 31.17 5.99 2.58
C PHE A 267 32.29 5.19 3.28
N GLY A 268 32.25 3.86 3.14
CA GLY A 268 33.11 2.97 3.90
C GLY A 268 32.70 2.84 5.38
N GLY A 269 33.00 1.70 5.98
CA GLY A 269 32.62 1.40 7.37
C GLY A 269 31.12 1.13 7.53
N THR A 270 30.58 1.32 8.76
CA THR A 270 29.19 0.96 9.10
C THR A 270 28.31 2.15 9.51
N TRP A 271 28.91 3.32 9.73
CA TRP A 271 28.19 4.48 10.28
C TRP A 271 27.06 5.01 9.39
N ALA A 272 27.31 5.03 8.07
CA ALA A 272 26.33 5.55 7.11
C ALA A 272 25.10 4.63 7.00
N GLY A 273 25.32 3.31 7.05
CA GLY A 273 24.25 2.33 7.13
C GLY A 273 23.42 2.47 8.41
N HIS A 274 24.07 2.72 9.56
CA HIS A 274 23.34 2.99 10.81
C HIS A 274 22.47 4.25 10.72
N VAL A 275 22.97 5.34 10.13
CA VAL A 275 22.18 6.56 9.90
C VAL A 275 21.00 6.28 8.99
N MET A 276 21.23 5.55 7.88
CA MET A 276 20.16 5.17 6.94
C MET A 276 19.11 4.29 7.63
N ALA A 277 19.54 3.25 8.36
CA ALA A 277 18.64 2.37 9.11
C ALA A 277 17.82 3.15 10.14
N ALA A 278 18.43 4.05 10.90
CA ALA A 278 17.73 4.89 11.87
C ALA A 278 16.67 5.77 11.19
N ALA A 279 17.00 6.38 10.04
CA ALA A 279 16.04 7.17 9.26
C ALA A 279 14.85 6.32 8.79
N VAL A 280 15.10 5.08 8.33
CA VAL A 280 14.04 4.14 7.91
C VAL A 280 13.19 3.71 9.10
N VAL A 281 13.79 3.39 10.25
CA VAL A 281 13.07 2.98 11.47
C VAL A 281 12.15 4.10 11.97
N VAL A 282 12.66 5.32 12.10
CA VAL A 282 11.86 6.47 12.57
C VAL A 282 10.74 6.79 11.59
N SER A 283 11.04 6.84 10.30
CA SER A 283 10.06 7.16 9.27
C SER A 283 9.05 6.03 9.05
N GLY A 284 9.47 4.78 9.21
CA GLY A 284 8.63 3.60 9.09
C GLY A 284 7.55 3.53 10.17
N PHE A 285 7.86 3.97 11.39
CA PHE A 285 6.87 4.12 12.45
C PHE A 285 5.73 5.08 12.05
N GLY A 286 6.06 6.18 11.34
CA GLY A 286 5.06 7.07 10.77
C GLY A 286 4.18 6.40 9.71
N ALA A 287 4.76 5.55 8.85
CA ALA A 287 4.00 4.79 7.87
C ALA A 287 3.04 3.79 8.54
N LEU A 288 3.52 3.02 9.52
CA LEU A 288 2.70 2.09 10.31
C LEU A 288 1.53 2.81 11.00
N THR A 289 1.78 3.98 11.58
CA THR A 289 0.74 4.79 12.23
C THR A 289 -0.31 5.26 11.22
N GLY A 290 0.10 5.71 10.04
CA GLY A 290 -0.80 6.14 8.97
C GLY A 290 -1.65 4.99 8.41
N TRP A 291 -1.04 3.86 8.09
CA TRP A 291 -1.75 2.68 7.58
C TRP A 291 -2.67 2.04 8.61
N THR A 292 -2.32 2.06 9.90
CA THR A 292 -3.22 1.62 10.98
C THR A 292 -4.52 2.43 11.00
N MET A 293 -4.46 3.74 10.73
CA MET A 293 -5.67 4.56 10.57
C MET A 293 -6.48 4.14 9.33
N ILE A 294 -5.82 3.92 8.19
CA ILE A 294 -6.48 3.51 6.93
C ILE A 294 -7.19 2.16 7.11
N CYS A 295 -6.59 1.21 7.85
CA CYS A 295 -7.20 -0.07 8.19
C CYS A 295 -8.57 0.06 8.88
N ALA A 296 -8.82 1.17 9.57
CA ALA A 296 -10.08 1.41 10.29
C ALA A 296 -11.06 2.30 9.50
N GLU A 297 -10.58 3.25 8.69
CA GLU A 297 -11.42 4.19 7.93
C GLU A 297 -12.23 3.49 6.82
N MET A 298 -11.67 2.49 6.15
CA MET A 298 -12.38 1.76 5.11
C MET A 298 -13.58 0.96 5.66
N PRO A 299 -13.41 0.08 6.67
CA PRO A 299 -14.53 -0.64 7.23
C PRO A 299 -15.53 0.28 7.93
N LEU A 300 -15.09 1.43 8.48
CA LEU A 300 -15.97 2.46 9.01
C LEU A 300 -16.92 3.00 7.94
N ALA A 301 -16.41 3.33 6.76
CA ALA A 301 -17.21 3.83 5.65
C ALA A 301 -18.26 2.78 5.21
N ALA A 302 -17.84 1.53 5.01
CA ALA A 302 -18.72 0.44 4.64
C ALA A 302 -19.76 0.09 5.72
N ALA A 303 -19.41 0.22 7.01
CA ALA A 303 -20.31 -0.02 8.12
C ALA A 303 -21.36 1.09 8.31
N LYS A 304 -21.02 2.35 8.03
CA LYS A 304 -21.99 3.45 7.98
C LYS A 304 -23.06 3.23 6.93
N ASP A 305 -22.70 2.56 5.85
CA ASP A 305 -23.60 2.16 4.77
C ASP A 305 -24.33 0.82 4.99
N GLY A 306 -24.15 0.20 6.18
CA GLY A 306 -24.78 -1.06 6.57
C GLY A 306 -24.17 -2.31 5.94
N LEU A 307 -23.08 -2.21 5.19
CA LEU A 307 -22.45 -3.35 4.51
C LEU A 307 -21.47 -4.12 5.39
N PHE A 308 -20.86 -3.46 6.39
CA PHE A 308 -20.02 -4.10 7.40
C PHE A 308 -20.74 -4.19 8.75
N PRO A 309 -20.27 -5.07 9.68
CA PRO A 309 -20.83 -5.15 11.01
C PRO A 309 -20.89 -3.80 11.72
N ALA A 310 -22.01 -3.49 12.37
CA ALA A 310 -22.26 -2.18 13.01
C ALA A 310 -21.18 -1.76 14.04
N ARG A 311 -20.43 -2.73 14.58
CA ARG A 311 -19.30 -2.44 15.48
C ARG A 311 -18.20 -1.59 14.83
N PHE A 312 -17.99 -1.73 13.51
CA PHE A 312 -17.01 -0.91 12.78
C PHE A 312 -17.46 0.55 12.62
N ALA A 313 -18.77 0.84 12.71
CA ALA A 313 -19.29 2.20 12.66
C ALA A 313 -19.19 2.95 13.99
N ARG A 314 -18.90 2.24 15.10
CA ARG A 314 -18.86 2.85 16.43
C ARG A 314 -17.55 3.61 16.63
N MET A 315 -17.69 4.87 17.05
CA MET A 315 -16.57 5.70 17.46
C MET A 315 -16.35 5.58 18.96
N SER A 316 -15.09 5.56 19.38
CA SER A 316 -14.72 5.64 20.80
C SER A 316 -14.99 7.04 21.36
N PRO A 317 -14.99 7.25 22.69
CA PRO A 317 -15.09 8.60 23.29
C PRO A 317 -14.03 9.56 22.81
N LYS A 318 -12.89 9.06 22.30
CA LYS A 318 -11.81 9.84 21.71
C LYS A 318 -11.99 10.15 20.21
N GLY A 319 -13.14 9.78 19.64
CA GLY A 319 -13.47 10.03 18.22
C GLY A 319 -12.67 9.18 17.22
N VAL A 320 -12.25 7.95 17.62
CA VAL A 320 -11.55 7.01 16.74
C VAL A 320 -12.32 5.69 16.58
N PRO A 321 -12.26 5.03 15.39
CA PRO A 321 -12.92 3.75 15.13
C PRO A 321 -12.15 2.58 15.76
N ALA A 322 -12.15 2.49 17.10
CA ALA A 322 -11.32 1.59 17.87
C ALA A 322 -11.47 0.12 17.48
N PHE A 323 -12.70 -0.35 17.19
CA PHE A 323 -12.93 -1.72 16.77
C PHE A 323 -12.22 -2.05 15.45
N GLY A 324 -12.24 -1.13 14.49
CA GLY A 324 -11.53 -1.28 13.20
C GLY A 324 -10.01 -1.34 13.39
N ILE A 325 -9.44 -0.48 14.25
CA ILE A 325 -8.01 -0.48 14.58
C ILE A 325 -7.60 -1.82 15.19
N VAL A 326 -8.27 -2.25 16.26
CA VAL A 326 -7.91 -3.46 17.00
C VAL A 326 -8.10 -4.72 16.15
N SER A 327 -9.24 -4.88 15.46
CA SER A 327 -9.49 -6.05 14.62
C SER A 327 -8.49 -6.19 13.48
N SER A 328 -8.14 -5.09 12.81
CA SER A 328 -7.13 -5.10 11.75
C SER A 328 -5.73 -5.43 12.28
N THR A 329 -5.36 -4.89 13.45
CA THR A 329 -4.07 -5.20 14.10
C THR A 329 -3.98 -6.66 14.53
N VAL A 330 -5.08 -7.24 15.04
CA VAL A 330 -5.15 -8.69 15.36
C VAL A 330 -4.96 -9.54 14.11
N LEU A 331 -5.67 -9.23 13.01
CA LEU A 331 -5.53 -9.97 11.75
C LEU A 331 -4.12 -9.86 11.17
N ALA A 332 -3.52 -8.67 11.21
CA ALA A 332 -2.13 -8.46 10.80
C ALA A 332 -1.17 -9.30 11.67
N SER A 333 -1.38 -9.32 12.99
CA SER A 333 -0.57 -10.12 13.92
C SER A 333 -0.68 -11.61 13.64
N VAL A 334 -1.89 -12.13 13.40
CA VAL A 334 -2.11 -13.55 13.03
C VAL A 334 -1.41 -13.88 11.72
N ALA A 335 -1.54 -13.04 10.70
CA ALA A 335 -0.89 -13.26 9.41
C ALA A 335 0.64 -13.31 9.55
N VAL A 336 1.23 -12.41 10.34
CA VAL A 336 2.68 -12.41 10.62
C VAL A 336 3.09 -13.70 11.32
N VAL A 337 2.45 -14.07 12.42
CA VAL A 337 2.81 -15.27 13.19
C VAL A 337 2.71 -16.52 12.32
N VAL A 338 1.62 -16.69 11.58
CA VAL A 338 1.42 -17.85 10.69
C VAL A 338 2.52 -17.94 9.63
N ASN A 339 2.89 -16.82 9.00
CA ASN A 339 3.94 -16.83 7.99
C ASN A 339 5.32 -17.12 8.59
N TYR A 340 5.64 -16.62 9.78
CA TYR A 340 6.92 -16.92 10.44
C TYR A 340 7.07 -18.38 10.90
N LEU A 341 5.98 -19.14 11.04
CA LEU A 341 6.06 -20.59 11.30
C LEU A 341 6.73 -21.34 10.15
N GLY A 342 6.47 -20.94 8.89
CA GLY A 342 7.00 -21.61 7.69
C GLY A 342 8.20 -20.94 7.05
N SER A 343 8.46 -19.65 7.35
CA SER A 343 9.44 -18.83 6.64
C SER A 343 10.16 -17.88 7.60
N ALA A 344 10.99 -17.00 7.06
CA ALA A 344 11.68 -15.97 7.85
C ALA A 344 11.75 -14.65 7.07
N GLY A 345 11.81 -13.57 7.81
CA GLY A 345 12.14 -12.20 7.42
C GLY A 345 11.68 -11.79 6.02
N GLU A 346 12.56 -11.80 5.08
CA GLU A 346 12.34 -11.33 3.70
C GLU A 346 11.27 -12.17 2.96
N THR A 347 11.25 -13.51 3.14
CA THR A 347 10.21 -14.36 2.53
C THR A 347 8.82 -14.06 3.09
N VAL A 348 8.71 -13.77 4.40
CA VAL A 348 7.46 -13.32 5.02
C VAL A 348 7.03 -11.97 4.45
N PHE A 349 7.96 -11.03 4.34
CA PHE A 349 7.73 -9.73 3.73
C PHE A 349 7.17 -9.87 2.31
N THR A 350 7.88 -10.60 1.43
CA THR A 350 7.49 -10.78 0.03
C THR A 350 6.15 -11.50 -0.11
N THR A 351 5.87 -12.52 0.71
CA THR A 351 4.57 -13.22 0.72
C THR A 351 3.41 -12.27 1.04
N LEU A 352 3.56 -11.43 2.06
CA LEU A 352 2.55 -10.45 2.45
C LEU A 352 2.40 -9.33 1.41
N VAL A 353 3.49 -8.88 0.79
CA VAL A 353 3.50 -7.92 -0.32
C VAL A 353 2.68 -8.44 -1.49
N LEU A 354 2.94 -9.67 -1.94
CA LEU A 354 2.23 -10.30 -3.06
C LEU A 354 0.75 -10.55 -2.74
N MET A 355 0.42 -11.02 -1.53
CA MET A 355 -0.96 -11.15 -1.05
C MET A 355 -1.69 -9.79 -1.10
N THR A 356 -1.03 -8.74 -0.65
CA THR A 356 -1.55 -7.37 -0.66
C THR A 356 -1.77 -6.89 -2.10
N GLY A 357 -0.86 -7.20 -3.02
CA GLY A 357 -1.01 -6.91 -4.45
C GLY A 357 -2.24 -7.56 -5.08
N ILE A 358 -2.49 -8.86 -4.79
CA ILE A 358 -3.68 -9.59 -5.26
C ILE A 358 -4.96 -8.90 -4.77
N THR A 359 -5.02 -8.59 -3.48
CA THR A 359 -6.23 -8.00 -2.88
C THR A 359 -6.43 -6.55 -3.26
N ALA A 360 -5.37 -5.76 -3.50
CA ALA A 360 -5.43 -4.38 -4.01
C ALA A 360 -5.88 -4.30 -5.47
N ALA A 361 -5.51 -5.29 -6.29
CA ALA A 361 -5.88 -5.32 -7.69
C ALA A 361 -7.41 -5.36 -7.90
N ILE A 362 -8.15 -5.98 -6.97
CA ILE A 362 -9.62 -6.07 -7.03
C ILE A 362 -10.28 -4.67 -6.95
N PRO A 363 -10.05 -3.85 -5.90
CA PRO A 363 -10.61 -2.50 -5.83
C PRO A 363 -10.12 -1.57 -6.94
N TYR A 364 -8.90 -1.75 -7.44
CA TYR A 364 -8.40 -0.97 -8.57
C TYR A 364 -9.10 -1.34 -9.87
N ALA A 365 -9.29 -2.63 -10.15
CA ALA A 365 -10.04 -3.11 -11.30
C ALA A 365 -11.49 -2.61 -11.28
N PHE A 366 -12.19 -2.70 -10.14
CA PHE A 366 -13.57 -2.20 -10.02
C PHE A 366 -13.65 -0.67 -10.15
N SER A 367 -12.65 0.07 -9.67
CA SER A 367 -12.58 1.52 -9.87
C SER A 367 -12.44 1.88 -11.37
N ALA A 368 -11.56 1.15 -12.08
CA ALA A 368 -11.41 1.32 -13.52
C ALA A 368 -12.70 0.98 -14.28
N LEU A 369 -13.35 -0.14 -13.95
CA LEU A 369 -14.64 -0.52 -14.52
C LEU A 369 -15.75 0.48 -14.22
N ALA A 370 -15.77 1.09 -13.03
CA ALA A 370 -16.72 2.14 -12.67
C ALA A 370 -16.51 3.38 -13.55
N GLN A 371 -15.26 3.81 -13.77
CA GLN A 371 -14.95 4.92 -14.66
C GLN A 371 -15.41 4.63 -16.10
N ILE A 372 -15.10 3.43 -16.61
CA ILE A 372 -15.52 3.00 -17.96
C ILE A 372 -17.05 3.03 -18.06
N LYS A 373 -17.76 2.40 -17.12
CA LYS A 373 -19.23 2.35 -17.11
C LYS A 373 -19.85 3.75 -17.11
N TRP A 374 -19.36 4.65 -16.27
CA TRP A 374 -19.90 6.00 -16.19
C TRP A 374 -19.62 6.80 -17.45
N ARG A 375 -18.44 6.64 -18.05
CA ARG A 375 -18.09 7.35 -19.30
C ARG A 375 -18.85 6.85 -20.51
N LEU A 376 -19.07 5.56 -20.61
CA LEU A 376 -19.94 5.01 -21.68
C LEU A 376 -21.39 5.52 -21.55
N ARG A 377 -21.90 5.66 -20.32
CA ARG A 377 -23.22 6.23 -20.05
C ARG A 377 -23.30 7.72 -20.38
N ASP A 378 -22.24 8.48 -20.11
CA ASP A 378 -22.18 9.93 -20.39
C ASP A 378 -21.95 10.23 -21.88
N ARG A 379 -21.55 9.24 -22.70
CA ARG A 379 -21.34 9.40 -24.16
C ARG A 379 -22.56 10.00 -24.86
N GLN A 380 -23.73 9.77 -24.32
CA GLN A 380 -25.01 10.34 -24.84
C GLN A 380 -25.13 11.85 -24.58
N ARG A 381 -24.26 12.48 -23.79
CA ARG A 381 -24.35 13.88 -23.31
C ARG A 381 -23.20 14.82 -23.74
N HIS A 382 -22.40 14.51 -24.75
CA HIS A 382 -21.31 15.35 -25.30
C HIS A 382 -19.91 15.13 -24.69
N GLN A 383 -18.94 14.90 -25.55
CA GLN A 383 -17.47 15.08 -25.54
C GLN A 383 -16.67 13.79 -25.79
N THR A 384 -16.51 13.44 -27.06
CA THR A 384 -15.71 12.29 -27.54
C THR A 384 -14.22 12.35 -27.11
N ARG A 385 -13.63 13.55 -27.05
CA ARG A 385 -12.20 13.71 -26.69
C ARG A 385 -11.93 13.35 -25.22
N ARG A 386 -12.81 13.74 -24.31
CA ARG A 386 -12.68 13.39 -22.88
C ARG A 386 -12.92 11.91 -22.64
N LEU A 387 -13.83 11.28 -23.40
CA LEU A 387 -14.05 9.84 -23.35
C LEU A 387 -12.77 9.06 -23.69
N ALA A 388 -12.09 9.42 -24.79
CA ALA A 388 -10.85 8.76 -25.19
C ALA A 388 -9.75 8.87 -24.15
N LEU A 389 -9.57 10.04 -23.53
CA LEU A 389 -8.59 10.25 -22.47
C LEU A 389 -8.91 9.43 -21.20
N ASP A 390 -10.16 9.38 -20.78
CA ASP A 390 -10.56 8.61 -19.59
C ASP A 390 -10.45 7.09 -19.83
N LEU A 391 -10.73 6.62 -21.05
CA LEU A 391 -10.52 5.22 -21.42
C LEU A 391 -9.04 4.89 -21.54
N ALA A 392 -8.21 5.80 -22.07
CA ALA A 392 -6.76 5.65 -22.14
C ALA A 392 -6.10 5.53 -20.76
N VAL A 393 -6.76 5.99 -19.71
CA VAL A 393 -6.31 5.83 -18.32
C VAL A 393 -6.92 4.57 -17.67
N ALA A 394 -8.22 4.35 -17.84
CA ALA A 394 -8.92 3.28 -17.16
C ALA A 394 -8.58 1.87 -17.72
N VAL A 395 -8.35 1.74 -19.03
CA VAL A 395 -7.99 0.45 -19.63
C VAL A 395 -6.61 -0.04 -19.19
N PRO A 396 -5.53 0.77 -19.25
CA PRO A 396 -4.25 0.36 -18.65
C PRO A 396 -4.36 0.02 -17.17
N ALA A 397 -5.05 0.81 -16.35
CA ALA A 397 -5.25 0.51 -14.94
C ALA A 397 -5.92 -0.86 -14.72
N LEU A 398 -6.90 -1.20 -15.55
CA LEU A 398 -7.57 -2.51 -15.51
C LEU A 398 -6.63 -3.65 -15.93
N VAL A 399 -5.89 -3.47 -17.04
CA VAL A 399 -4.90 -4.46 -17.52
C VAL A 399 -3.82 -4.70 -16.46
N PHE A 400 -3.28 -3.64 -15.86
CA PHE A 400 -2.30 -3.75 -14.79
C PHE A 400 -2.85 -4.53 -13.59
N SER A 401 -4.11 -4.29 -13.19
CA SER A 401 -4.73 -5.04 -12.10
C SER A 401 -4.76 -6.56 -12.35
N PHE A 402 -5.06 -6.99 -13.58
CA PHE A 402 -5.02 -8.41 -13.95
C PHE A 402 -3.60 -8.97 -14.01
N LEU A 403 -2.64 -8.23 -14.54
CA LEU A 403 -1.24 -8.65 -14.61
C LEU A 403 -0.66 -8.85 -13.21
N PHE A 404 -0.97 -7.98 -12.27
CA PHE A 404 -0.52 -8.12 -10.87
C PHE A 404 -1.04 -9.42 -10.25
N ILE A 405 -2.32 -9.73 -10.40
CA ILE A 405 -2.86 -11.01 -9.91
C ILE A 405 -2.14 -12.17 -10.60
N TRP A 406 -1.99 -12.13 -11.92
CA TRP A 406 -1.39 -13.23 -12.68
C TRP A 406 0.04 -13.56 -12.24
N TYR A 407 0.85 -12.54 -11.98
CA TYR A 407 2.27 -12.70 -11.64
C TYR A 407 2.56 -12.74 -10.13
N SER A 408 1.57 -12.65 -9.23
CA SER A 408 1.77 -12.62 -7.77
C SER A 408 2.16 -14.00 -7.19
N ARG A 409 3.31 -14.51 -7.58
CA ARG A 409 3.87 -15.79 -7.10
C ARG A 409 5.21 -15.54 -6.44
N ASN A 410 5.51 -16.29 -5.40
CA ASN A 410 6.77 -16.18 -4.68
C ASN A 410 7.86 -17.03 -5.36
N THR A 411 8.46 -16.46 -6.40
CA THR A 411 9.43 -17.15 -7.28
C THR A 411 10.64 -17.64 -6.49
N GLY A 412 11.16 -18.81 -6.87
CA GLY A 412 12.34 -19.42 -6.23
C GLY A 412 12.06 -20.10 -4.88
N GLN A 413 10.80 -20.20 -4.47
CA GLN A 413 10.40 -20.81 -3.19
C GLN A 413 9.76 -22.19 -3.39
N PRO A 414 9.75 -23.05 -2.35
CA PRO A 414 9.03 -24.33 -2.38
C PRO A 414 7.54 -24.16 -2.71
N PRO A 415 6.84 -25.18 -3.25
CA PRO A 415 5.48 -25.06 -3.79
C PRO A 415 4.47 -24.40 -2.84
N LEU A 416 4.51 -24.72 -1.54
CA LEU A 416 3.60 -24.13 -0.56
C LEU A 416 3.84 -22.61 -0.40
N VAL A 417 5.09 -22.19 -0.30
CA VAL A 417 5.47 -20.78 -0.17
C VAL A 417 5.26 -20.05 -1.49
N TYR A 418 5.52 -20.70 -2.62
CA TYR A 418 5.26 -20.17 -3.96
C TYR A 418 3.80 -19.74 -4.15
N TRP A 419 2.84 -20.57 -3.69
CA TRP A 419 1.41 -20.30 -3.79
C TRP A 419 0.80 -19.59 -2.57
N ALA A 420 1.57 -19.37 -1.50
CA ALA A 420 1.08 -18.79 -0.26
C ALA A 420 0.35 -17.46 -0.46
N PRO A 421 0.77 -16.51 -1.33
CA PRO A 421 0.04 -15.27 -1.56
C PRO A 421 -1.40 -15.51 -2.03
N PHE A 422 -1.61 -16.46 -2.95
CA PHE A 422 -2.94 -16.81 -3.46
C PHE A 422 -3.79 -17.56 -2.43
N LEU A 423 -3.18 -18.48 -1.68
CA LEU A 423 -3.88 -19.23 -0.62
C LEU A 423 -4.37 -18.28 0.46
N LEU A 424 -3.52 -17.38 0.95
CA LEU A 424 -3.86 -16.41 1.98
C LEU A 424 -4.91 -15.40 1.48
N ALA A 425 -4.74 -14.86 0.28
CA ALA A 425 -5.74 -13.98 -0.33
C ALA A 425 -7.07 -14.69 -0.53
N GLY A 426 -7.07 -15.92 -1.07
CA GLY A 426 -8.27 -16.72 -1.31
C GLY A 426 -9.04 -17.02 -0.02
N ILE A 427 -8.36 -17.52 1.02
CA ILE A 427 -8.95 -17.82 2.32
C ILE A 427 -9.59 -16.56 2.91
N THR A 428 -8.86 -15.44 2.94
CA THR A 428 -9.35 -14.20 3.54
C THR A 428 -10.52 -13.59 2.74
N LEU A 429 -10.53 -13.71 1.42
CA LEU A 429 -11.64 -13.28 0.58
C LEU A 429 -12.90 -14.14 0.81
N VAL A 430 -12.75 -15.46 0.90
CA VAL A 430 -13.87 -16.40 1.12
C VAL A 430 -14.53 -16.15 2.48
N ILE A 431 -13.78 -15.82 3.52
CA ILE A 431 -14.33 -15.45 4.85
C ILE A 431 -15.29 -14.23 4.75
N GLY A 432 -15.17 -13.40 3.74
CA GLY A 432 -16.12 -12.30 3.49
C GLY A 432 -17.53 -12.76 3.12
N ILE A 433 -17.70 -13.94 2.55
CA ILE A 433 -19.01 -14.44 2.09
C ILE A 433 -20.01 -14.58 3.25
N PRO A 434 -19.72 -15.30 4.34
CA PRO A 434 -20.63 -15.38 5.48
C PRO A 434 -20.86 -14.02 6.16
N VAL A 435 -19.85 -13.13 6.18
CA VAL A 435 -20.04 -11.78 6.71
C VAL A 435 -21.06 -11.01 5.87
N TYR A 436 -20.94 -11.05 4.53
CA TYR A 436 -21.90 -10.41 3.64
C TYR A 436 -23.32 -10.97 3.79
N THR A 437 -23.46 -12.30 3.84
CA THR A 437 -24.79 -12.93 3.98
C THR A 437 -25.47 -12.53 5.29
N ALA A 438 -24.72 -12.44 6.38
CA ALA A 438 -25.24 -11.96 7.67
C ALA A 438 -25.67 -10.48 7.65
N GLN A 439 -24.97 -9.62 6.90
CA GLN A 439 -25.34 -8.21 6.76
C GLN A 439 -26.49 -7.98 5.77
N ARG A 440 -26.59 -8.78 4.69
CA ARG A 440 -27.65 -8.66 3.69
C ARG A 440 -29.04 -8.73 4.31
N HIS A 441 -29.27 -9.60 5.28
CA HIS A 441 -30.56 -9.72 5.98
C HIS A 441 -30.95 -8.46 6.75
N ARG A 442 -29.99 -7.63 7.15
CA ARG A 442 -30.26 -6.34 7.82
C ARG A 442 -30.64 -5.24 6.81
N LEU A 443 -30.04 -5.23 5.61
CA LEU A 443 -30.33 -4.27 4.55
C LEU A 443 -31.72 -4.45 3.95
N THR A 444 -32.31 -5.64 4.05
CA THR A 444 -33.65 -5.97 3.51
C THR A 444 -34.77 -5.78 4.54
N ARG A 445 -34.45 -5.48 5.82
CA ARG A 445 -35.49 -5.12 6.80
C ARG A 445 -35.83 -3.65 6.62
N PRO A 446 -37.14 -3.28 6.39
CA PRO A 446 -37.56 -1.89 6.47
C PRO A 446 -37.23 -1.35 7.87
N ASP A 447 -36.77 -0.10 7.92
CA ASP A 447 -36.61 0.58 9.21
C ASP A 447 -37.94 0.48 9.98
N PRO A 448 -37.93 0.15 11.28
CA PRO A 448 -39.13 0.20 12.08
C PRO A 448 -39.69 1.63 12.00
N VAL A 449 -40.89 1.74 11.49
CA VAL A 449 -41.62 3.03 11.45
C VAL A 449 -41.56 3.61 12.87
N PRO A 450 -41.09 4.85 13.08
CA PRO A 450 -41.09 5.46 14.40
C PRO A 450 -42.54 5.47 14.91
N ASP A 451 -42.75 4.81 16.01
CA ASP A 451 -44.06 4.80 16.69
C ASP A 451 -44.30 6.22 17.24
N HIS A 452 -45.05 7.01 16.50
CA HIS A 452 -45.52 8.32 16.95
C HIS A 452 -46.61 8.08 18.00
N ARG A 453 -46.17 7.85 19.27
CA ARG A 453 -47.03 8.01 20.43
C ARG A 453 -46.54 9.20 21.24
#